data_92fefea78bfbae142dca0637cd3a9b5a
#
_entry.id   92fefea78bfbae142dca0637cd3a9b5a
#
_cell.length_a   1.000
_cell.length_b   1.000
_cell.length_c   1.000
_cell.angle_alpha   90.00
_cell.angle_beta   90.00
_cell.angle_gamma   90.00
#
_symmetry.space_group_name_H-M   'P 1'
#
loop_
_entity.id
_entity.type
_entity.pdbx_description
1 polymer ?
#
loop_
_entity_poly.entity_id
_entity_poly.type
_entity_poly.pdbx_seq_one_letter_code
_entity_poly.pdbx_strand_id
1 'polypeptide(L)'
;EVLQSDKPVLVDFWASWCGPCRMLGPVLEELGEEHPEIKICKVNTDDERELAIRFGIDSIPCVISFKDGKQIDKSVGFVSKDKLLALLD
;
A
#
# COMPACT_ATOMS: atom_id res chain seq x y z
N GLU A 1 2.58 -7.62 14.12
CA GLU A 1 1.67 -6.86 13.24
C GLU A 1 2.42 -5.90 12.36
N VAL A 2 1.99 -5.83 11.12
CA VAL A 2 2.65 -4.94 10.16
C VAL A 2 2.51 -3.47 10.57
N LEU A 3 1.40 -3.12 11.22
CA LEU A 3 1.15 -1.73 11.61
C LEU A 3 2.05 -1.26 12.74
N GLN A 4 2.68 -2.20 13.45
CA GLN A 4 3.57 -1.87 14.57
C GLN A 4 5.02 -2.07 14.23
N SER A 5 5.35 -2.05 12.94
CA SER A 5 6.70 -2.20 12.47
C SER A 5 7.53 -0.98 12.83
N ASP A 6 8.81 -1.18 13.14
CA ASP A 6 9.76 -0.09 13.33
C ASP A 6 10.01 0.67 12.03
N LYS A 7 9.78 0.00 10.91
CA LYS A 7 9.99 0.60 9.61
C LYS A 7 8.72 1.33 9.16
N PRO A 8 8.85 2.34 8.31
CA PRO A 8 7.69 2.88 7.60
C PRO A 8 7.06 1.76 6.76
N VAL A 9 5.74 1.78 6.66
CA VAL A 9 4.99 0.72 5.98
C VAL A 9 4.11 1.31 4.90
N LEU A 10 4.11 0.67 3.73
CA LEU A 10 3.13 0.95 2.68
C LEU A 10 2.27 -0.30 2.53
N VAL A 11 0.96 -0.14 2.66
CA VAL A 11 0.01 -1.24 2.52
C VAL A 11 -0.78 -1.05 1.24
N ASP A 12 -0.65 -2.00 0.31
CA ASP A 12 -1.29 -1.95 -1.00
C ASP A 12 -2.54 -2.83 -0.98
N PHE A 13 -3.71 -2.19 -1.06
CA PHE A 13 -4.99 -2.92 -1.19
C PHE A 13 -5.26 -3.13 -2.67
N TRP A 14 -5.40 -4.38 -3.08
CA TRP A 14 -5.48 -4.76 -4.49
C TRP A 14 -6.43 -5.93 -4.71
N ALA A 15 -6.71 -6.23 -5.97
CA ALA A 15 -7.45 -7.43 -6.34
C ALA A 15 -6.93 -7.94 -7.67
N SER A 16 -7.07 -9.24 -7.91
CA SER A 16 -6.51 -9.87 -9.10
C SER A 16 -7.20 -9.40 -10.39
N TRP A 17 -8.47 -8.99 -10.30
CA TRP A 17 -9.24 -8.53 -11.46
C TRP A 17 -8.99 -7.05 -11.79
N CYS A 18 -8.20 -6.39 -11.02
CA CYS A 18 -7.98 -4.94 -11.14
C CYS A 18 -6.76 -4.67 -12.02
N GLY A 19 -6.98 -4.11 -13.21
CA GLY A 19 -5.91 -3.80 -14.14
C GLY A 19 -4.87 -2.84 -13.59
N PRO A 20 -5.28 -1.67 -13.06
CA PRO A 20 -4.32 -0.72 -12.48
C PRO A 20 -3.53 -1.31 -11.31
N CYS A 21 -4.15 -2.23 -10.56
CA CYS A 21 -3.44 -2.90 -9.47
C CYS A 21 -2.26 -3.71 -10.00
N ARG A 22 -2.48 -4.41 -11.12
CA ARG A 22 -1.42 -5.22 -11.72
C ARG A 22 -0.30 -4.37 -12.27
N MET A 23 -0.61 -3.15 -12.67
CA MET A 23 0.42 -2.21 -13.13
C MET A 23 1.20 -1.62 -11.96
N LEU A 24 0.57 -1.45 -10.83
CA LEU A 24 1.21 -0.88 -9.65
C LEU A 24 2.14 -1.87 -8.96
N GLY A 25 1.86 -3.17 -9.06
CA GLY A 25 2.66 -4.19 -8.43
C GLY A 25 4.15 -4.07 -8.71
N PRO A 26 4.57 -4.03 -10.00
CA PRO A 26 6.00 -3.88 -10.30
C PRO A 26 6.61 -2.59 -9.77
N VAL A 27 5.84 -1.51 -9.73
CA VAL A 27 6.33 -0.24 -9.18
C VAL A 27 6.66 -0.40 -7.70
N LEU A 28 5.77 -1.08 -6.95
CA LEU A 28 5.99 -1.33 -5.54
C LEU A 28 7.17 -2.26 -5.31
N GLU A 29 7.33 -3.27 -6.17
CA GLU A 29 8.48 -4.18 -6.05
C GLU A 29 9.78 -3.44 -6.25
N GLU A 30 9.84 -2.58 -7.25
CA GLU A 30 11.03 -1.78 -7.52
C GLU A 30 11.32 -0.85 -6.34
N LEU A 31 10.27 -0.22 -5.80
CA LEU A 31 10.41 0.67 -4.66
C LEU A 31 10.99 -0.09 -3.46
N GLY A 32 10.48 -1.31 -3.22
CA GLY A 32 10.96 -2.12 -2.12
C GLY A 32 12.42 -2.52 -2.25
N GLU A 33 12.85 -2.78 -3.50
CA GLU A 33 14.25 -3.12 -3.74
C GLU A 33 15.17 -1.92 -3.54
N GLU A 34 14.70 -0.74 -3.94
CA GLU A 34 15.50 0.48 -3.82
C GLU A 34 15.49 1.03 -2.39
N HIS A 35 14.46 0.70 -1.62
CA HIS A 35 14.29 1.25 -0.27
C HIS A 35 14.00 0.13 0.73
N PRO A 36 15.01 -0.69 1.06
CA PRO A 36 14.79 -1.81 1.99
C PRO A 36 14.39 -1.36 3.39
N GLU A 37 14.53 -0.08 3.70
CA GLU A 37 14.07 0.47 4.96
C GLU A 37 12.54 0.60 5.03
N ILE A 38 11.84 0.45 3.88
CA ILE A 38 10.38 0.54 3.83
C ILE A 38 9.81 -0.87 3.73
N LYS A 39 8.81 -1.15 4.57
CA LYS A 39 8.12 -2.44 4.52
C LYS A 39 6.91 -2.31 3.60
N ILE A 40 6.81 -3.23 2.65
CA ILE A 40 5.70 -3.24 1.69
C ILE A 40 4.83 -4.45 1.97
N CYS A 41 3.55 -4.21 2.23
CA CYS A 41 2.59 -5.26 2.47
C CYS A 41 1.48 -5.19 1.44
N LYS A 42 0.97 -6.33 1.04
CA LYS A 42 -0.11 -6.41 0.06
C LYS A 42 -1.31 -7.09 0.67
N VAL A 43 -2.47 -6.50 0.48
CA VAL A 43 -3.73 -7.03 1.01
C VAL A 43 -4.69 -7.22 -0.15
N ASN A 44 -5.06 -8.48 -0.41
CA ASN A 44 -6.06 -8.79 -1.43
C ASN A 44 -7.43 -8.53 -0.82
N THR A 45 -8.15 -7.56 -1.38
CA THR A 45 -9.43 -7.13 -0.82
C THR A 45 -10.51 -8.21 -0.91
N ASP A 46 -10.39 -9.14 -1.86
CA ASP A 46 -11.34 -10.24 -1.97
C ASP A 46 -11.16 -11.26 -0.85
N ASP A 47 -9.90 -11.43 -0.40
CA ASP A 47 -9.58 -12.37 0.68
C ASP A 47 -9.75 -11.73 2.06
N GLU A 48 -9.52 -10.42 2.16
CA GLU A 48 -9.52 -9.69 3.42
C GLU A 48 -10.57 -8.59 3.41
N ARG A 49 -11.82 -8.99 3.26
CA ARG A 49 -12.92 -8.05 3.09
C ARG A 49 -13.12 -7.16 4.32
N GLU A 50 -13.02 -7.75 5.51
CA GLU A 50 -13.20 -6.98 6.75
C GLU A 50 -12.13 -5.93 6.91
N LEU A 51 -10.91 -6.26 6.53
CA LEU A 51 -9.80 -5.32 6.63
C LEU A 51 -10.01 -4.15 5.68
N ALA A 52 -10.46 -4.44 4.45
CA ALA A 52 -10.75 -3.39 3.48
C ALA A 52 -11.86 -2.46 3.99
N ILE A 53 -12.89 -3.04 4.61
CA ILE A 53 -13.98 -2.23 5.18
C ILE A 53 -13.46 -1.38 6.32
N ARG A 54 -12.63 -1.94 7.18
CA ARG A 54 -12.07 -1.24 8.32
C ARG A 54 -11.31 0.02 7.89
N PHE A 55 -10.57 -0.07 6.79
CA PHE A 55 -9.79 1.06 6.31
C PHE A 55 -10.53 1.92 5.28
N GLY A 56 -11.81 1.63 5.07
CA GLY A 56 -12.63 2.45 4.18
C GLY A 56 -12.21 2.38 2.73
N ILE A 57 -11.79 1.20 2.27
CA ILE A 57 -11.30 1.02 0.90
C ILE A 57 -12.52 0.89 -0.03
N ASP A 58 -12.78 1.93 -0.82
CA ASP A 58 -13.86 1.90 -1.81
C ASP A 58 -13.37 1.96 -3.24
N SER A 59 -12.08 2.15 -3.45
CA SER A 59 -11.46 2.12 -4.78
C SER A 59 -10.08 1.49 -4.67
N ILE A 60 -9.69 0.69 -5.66
CA ILE A 60 -8.38 0.07 -5.69
C ILE A 60 -7.69 0.34 -7.02
N PRO A 61 -6.36 0.34 -7.07
CA PRO A 61 -5.46 0.12 -5.92
C PRO A 61 -5.52 1.28 -4.94
N CYS A 62 -5.30 0.97 -3.68
CA CYS A 62 -5.24 1.98 -2.64
C CYS A 62 -4.04 1.67 -1.78
N VAL A 63 -3.12 2.64 -1.68
CA VAL A 63 -1.91 2.46 -0.87
C VAL A 63 -2.01 3.39 0.32
N ILE A 64 -1.89 2.81 1.51
CA ILE A 64 -1.93 3.57 2.75
C ILE A 64 -0.56 3.50 3.40
N SER A 65 -0.04 4.65 3.85
CA SER A 65 1.24 4.69 4.54
C SER A 65 1.02 4.72 6.04
N PHE A 66 1.91 4.01 6.75
CA PHE A 66 1.89 3.95 8.20
C PHE A 66 3.27 4.22 8.75
N LYS A 67 3.32 4.84 9.92
CA LYS A 67 4.57 5.09 10.63
C LYS A 67 4.27 5.03 12.12
N ASP A 68 5.04 4.21 12.83
CA ASP A 68 4.85 4.00 14.26
C ASP A 68 3.43 3.56 14.59
N GLY A 69 2.85 2.73 13.73
CA GLY A 69 1.52 2.18 13.92
C GLY A 69 0.38 3.12 13.57
N LYS A 70 0.69 4.30 13.03
CA LYS A 70 -0.33 5.31 12.71
C LYS A 70 -0.40 5.53 11.21
N GLN A 71 -1.62 5.67 10.71
CA GLN A 71 -1.83 6.01 9.31
C GLN A 71 -1.41 7.45 9.06
N ILE A 72 -0.58 7.63 8.03
CA ILE A 72 -0.07 8.96 7.68
C ILE A 72 -0.84 9.54 6.50
N ASP A 73 -0.95 8.77 5.41
CA ASP A 73 -1.51 9.30 4.17
C ASP A 73 -2.04 8.14 3.33
N LYS A 74 -2.71 8.48 2.24
CA LYS A 74 -3.37 7.51 1.39
C LYS A 74 -3.35 7.97 -0.06
N SER A 75 -3.18 7.02 -0.98
CA SER A 75 -3.21 7.28 -2.42
C SER A 75 -4.15 6.28 -3.08
N VAL A 76 -4.97 6.76 -4.01
CA VAL A 76 -5.93 5.91 -4.74
C VAL A 76 -5.57 5.93 -6.21
N GLY A 77 -5.56 4.73 -6.83
CA GLY A 77 -5.28 4.56 -8.24
C GLY A 77 -3.81 4.32 -8.51
N PHE A 78 -3.49 4.14 -9.78
CA PHE A 78 -2.11 3.96 -10.21
C PHE A 78 -1.36 5.29 -10.09
N VAL A 79 -0.24 5.28 -9.39
CA VAL A 79 0.58 6.48 -9.20
C VAL A 79 2.05 6.11 -9.39
N SER A 80 2.88 7.14 -9.55
CA SER A 80 4.31 6.95 -9.74
C SER A 80 5.00 6.54 -8.44
N LYS A 81 6.21 6.02 -8.60
CA LYS A 81 7.04 5.67 -7.45
C LYS A 81 7.31 6.88 -6.56
N ASP A 82 7.55 8.04 -7.16
CA ASP A 82 7.79 9.26 -6.39
C ASP A 82 6.58 9.62 -5.54
N LYS A 83 5.39 9.45 -6.08
CA LYS A 83 4.16 9.73 -5.34
C LYS A 83 4.03 8.79 -4.15
N LEU A 84 4.37 7.51 -4.35
CA LEU A 84 4.30 6.53 -3.27
C LEU A 84 5.29 6.88 -2.16
N LEU A 85 6.51 7.29 -2.53
CA LEU A 85 7.50 7.68 -1.53
C LEU A 85 7.04 8.91 -0.75
N ALA A 86 6.34 9.83 -1.42
CA ALA A 86 5.85 11.04 -0.78
C ALA A 86 4.81 10.75 0.30
N LEU A 87 4.16 9.58 0.24
CA LEU A 87 3.20 9.20 1.27
C LEU A 87 3.84 9.04 2.64
N LEU A 88 5.15 8.87 2.68
CA LEU A 88 5.89 8.65 3.92
C LEU A 88 6.57 9.92 4.44
N ASP A 89 6.36 11.05 3.79
CA ASP A 89 6.98 12.32 4.19
C ASP A 89 6.35 12.91 5.45
#